data_f0b644463a74e9da4076f89fe6ba59ff
#
_entry.id   f0b644463a74e9da4076f89fe6ba59ff
#
_cell.length_a   1.000
_cell.length_b   1.000
_cell.length_c   1.000
_cell.angle_alpha   90.00
_cell.angle_beta   90.00
_cell.angle_gamma   90.00
#
_symmetry.space_group_name_H-M   'P 1'
#
loop_
_entity.id
_entity.type
_entity.pdbx_description
1 polymer ?
#
loop_
_entity_poly.entity_id
_entity_poly.type
_entity_poly.pdbx_seq_one_letter_code
_entity_poly.pdbx_strand_id
1 'polypeptide(L)'
;MIVNKGIVNYSRELKFSNLKCVSRITGAEINGTNGLPIVEFEVNNRTNELYNVGGTDLGIVWELQPGHYGLFFGDTFGSDFYPNFVNPGPNGSNWRSNVLLFSDDQDLSDGLTINGATMDESGKNAREICYGGKDGSGNGDW
;
A
#
# COMPACT_ATOMS: atom_id res chain seq x y z
N MET A 1 44.20 -12.28 32.47
CA MET A 1 44.20 -11.32 31.36
C MET A 1 42.75 -11.21 30.89
N ILE A 2 42.03 -10.14 31.31
CA ILE A 2 40.62 -9.91 30.96
C ILE A 2 40.63 -9.07 29.69
N VAL A 3 40.21 -9.69 28.57
CA VAL A 3 40.02 -8.96 27.31
C VAL A 3 38.66 -8.26 27.36
N ASN A 4 38.66 -6.95 27.60
CA ASN A 4 37.49 -6.10 27.44
C ASN A 4 37.16 -6.04 25.95
N LYS A 5 36.12 -6.78 25.51
CA LYS A 5 35.51 -6.58 24.20
C LYS A 5 34.72 -5.26 24.26
N GLY A 6 35.33 -4.21 23.73
CA GLY A 6 34.67 -2.94 23.57
C GLY A 6 33.41 -3.14 22.73
N ILE A 7 32.26 -2.74 23.30
CA ILE A 7 31.00 -2.62 22.56
C ILE A 7 31.16 -1.45 21.60
N VAL A 8 31.34 -1.74 20.32
CA VAL A 8 31.33 -0.71 19.28
C VAL A 8 29.87 -0.32 19.06
N ASN A 9 29.44 0.76 19.69
CA ASN A 9 28.15 1.36 19.43
C ASN A 9 28.18 2.04 18.04
N TYR A 10 27.64 1.37 17.03
CA TYR A 10 27.35 1.99 15.75
C TYR A 10 26.00 2.70 15.86
N SER A 11 25.98 3.90 16.43
CA SER A 11 24.84 4.80 16.23
C SER A 11 24.97 5.43 14.84
N ARG A 12 24.38 4.80 13.83
CA ARG A 12 24.18 5.44 12.54
C ARG A 12 22.97 6.36 12.68
N GLU A 13 23.23 7.65 12.76
CA GLU A 13 22.18 8.67 12.66
C GLU A 13 21.73 8.74 11.21
N LEU A 14 20.47 8.38 10.94
CA LEU A 14 19.86 8.57 9.63
C LEU A 14 19.40 10.03 9.54
N LYS A 15 19.99 10.80 8.63
CA LYS A 15 19.59 12.17 8.34
C LYS A 15 18.77 12.19 7.07
N PHE A 16 17.54 12.67 7.19
CA PHE A 16 16.66 12.89 6.05
C PHE A 16 16.73 14.37 5.67
N SER A 17 16.84 14.65 4.37
CA SER A 17 16.76 16.00 3.83
C SER A 17 15.92 15.97 2.55
N ASN A 18 15.21 17.08 2.28
CA ASN A 18 14.43 17.25 1.05
C ASN A 18 13.38 16.13 0.83
N LEU A 19 12.65 15.77 1.89
CA LEU A 19 11.56 14.81 1.76
C LEU A 19 10.51 15.35 0.80
N LYS A 20 10.17 14.55 -0.21
CA LYS A 20 9.14 14.83 -1.21
C LYS A 20 8.21 13.61 -1.30
N CYS A 21 6.92 13.84 -1.32
CA CYS A 21 5.95 12.82 -1.65
C CYS A 21 5.83 12.75 -3.16
N VAL A 22 6.26 11.67 -3.79
CA VAL A 22 6.36 11.56 -5.25
C VAL A 22 5.23 10.75 -5.89
N SER A 23 4.63 9.81 -5.15
CA SER A 23 3.50 9.04 -5.67
C SER A 23 2.51 8.66 -4.58
N ARG A 24 1.28 8.43 -4.99
CA ARG A 24 0.26 7.73 -4.22
C ARG A 24 0.23 6.28 -4.71
N ILE A 25 0.47 5.34 -3.81
CA ILE A 25 0.55 3.92 -4.16
C ILE A 25 -0.85 3.35 -4.39
N THR A 26 -1.79 3.62 -3.46
CA THR A 26 -3.17 3.11 -3.57
C THR A 26 -4.20 4.22 -3.39
N GLY A 27 -5.38 4.05 -3.98
CA GLY A 27 -6.52 4.94 -3.83
C GLY A 27 -6.63 6.00 -4.90
N ALA A 28 -7.58 6.92 -4.67
CA ALA A 28 -7.84 8.07 -5.52
C ALA A 28 -6.99 9.27 -5.10
N GLU A 29 -6.84 10.20 -6.02
CA GLU A 29 -6.37 11.53 -5.71
C GLU A 29 -7.39 12.23 -4.80
N ILE A 30 -6.94 12.72 -3.64
CA ILE A 30 -7.80 13.42 -2.70
C ILE A 30 -7.66 14.92 -2.96
N ASN A 31 -8.60 15.47 -3.69
CA ASN A 31 -8.67 16.91 -3.99
C ASN A 31 -9.15 17.69 -2.77
N GLY A 32 -8.26 18.01 -1.84
CA GLY A 32 -8.46 19.03 -0.80
C GLY A 32 -9.74 18.96 0.04
N THR A 33 -10.52 17.90 -0.08
CA THR A 33 -11.71 17.66 0.73
C THR A 33 -11.29 17.20 2.12
N ASN A 34 -11.97 17.68 3.15
CA ASN A 34 -11.75 17.35 4.56
C ASN A 34 -10.47 17.86 5.20
N GLY A 35 -9.95 18.99 4.74
CA GLY A 35 -8.81 19.66 5.38
C GLY A 35 -7.47 18.99 5.14
N LEU A 36 -7.41 17.99 4.25
CA LEU A 36 -6.16 17.45 3.77
C LEU A 36 -5.54 18.41 2.75
N PRO A 37 -4.23 18.58 2.77
CA PRO A 37 -3.55 19.37 1.76
C PRO A 37 -3.74 18.72 0.39
N ILE A 38 -3.95 19.56 -0.63
CA ILE A 38 -3.85 19.12 -2.01
C ILE A 38 -2.40 18.75 -2.23
N VAL A 39 -2.13 17.48 -2.54
CA VAL A 39 -0.80 17.00 -2.91
C VAL A 39 -0.88 16.55 -4.34
N GLU A 40 -0.22 17.29 -5.22
CA GLU A 40 0.01 16.83 -6.59
C GLU A 40 1.12 15.79 -6.57
N PHE A 41 0.83 14.61 -7.09
CA PHE A 41 1.79 13.53 -7.25
C PHE A 41 2.28 13.47 -8.69
N GLU A 42 3.54 13.15 -8.88
CA GLU A 42 4.09 12.90 -10.21
C GLU A 42 3.50 11.63 -10.82
N VAL A 43 3.28 10.62 -9.98
CA VAL A 43 2.63 9.36 -10.36
C VAL A 43 1.32 9.19 -9.60
N ASN A 44 0.23 9.06 -10.33
CA ASN A 44 -1.09 8.69 -9.81
C ASN A 44 -1.48 7.32 -10.36
N ASN A 45 -1.44 6.31 -9.51
CA ASN A 45 -1.68 4.92 -9.89
C ASN A 45 -3.16 4.59 -10.17
N ARG A 46 -4.11 5.44 -9.76
CA ARG A 46 -5.55 5.26 -10.00
C ARG A 46 -6.06 3.85 -9.67
N THR A 47 -5.51 3.25 -8.62
CA THR A 47 -5.82 1.85 -8.26
C THR A 47 -7.28 1.65 -7.88
N ASN A 48 -7.95 2.71 -7.42
CA ASN A 48 -9.40 2.73 -7.19
C ASN A 48 -10.21 2.50 -8.48
N GLU A 49 -9.76 3.03 -9.61
CA GLU A 49 -10.44 2.92 -10.89
C GLU A 49 -10.05 1.64 -11.63
N LEU A 50 -8.77 1.29 -11.61
CA LEU A 50 -8.23 0.19 -12.40
C LEU A 50 -8.44 -1.18 -11.75
N TYR A 51 -8.41 -1.25 -10.42
CA TYR A 51 -8.38 -2.51 -9.67
C TYR A 51 -9.41 -2.54 -8.54
N ASN A 52 -10.25 -1.52 -8.41
CA ASN A 52 -11.17 -1.34 -7.28
C ASN A 52 -10.46 -1.40 -5.91
N VAL A 53 -9.29 -0.76 -5.83
CA VAL A 53 -8.47 -0.63 -4.61
C VAL A 53 -8.42 0.84 -4.21
N GLY A 54 -9.33 1.24 -3.31
CA GLY A 54 -9.49 2.63 -2.88
C GLY A 54 -8.71 2.98 -1.61
N GLY A 55 -8.42 2.00 -0.78
CA GLY A 55 -7.62 2.16 0.43
C GLY A 55 -7.09 0.83 0.90
N THR A 56 -5.87 0.84 1.43
CA THR A 56 -5.18 -0.36 1.93
C THR A 56 -4.47 -0.04 3.22
N ASP A 57 -4.22 -1.07 4.02
CA ASP A 57 -3.24 -1.00 5.08
C ASP A 57 -2.04 -1.91 4.79
N LEU A 58 -1.02 -1.80 5.64
CA LEU A 58 0.25 -2.51 5.50
C LEU A 58 0.86 -2.31 4.11
N GLY A 59 1.79 -3.12 3.73
CA GLY A 59 2.40 -3.13 2.41
C GLY A 59 3.77 -3.78 2.48
N ILE A 60 3.91 -4.92 1.82
CA ILE A 60 5.17 -5.62 1.69
C ILE A 60 5.52 -5.67 0.21
N VAL A 61 6.73 -5.21 -0.12
CA VAL A 61 7.24 -5.23 -1.49
C VAL A 61 8.37 -6.24 -1.57
N TRP A 62 8.38 -7.07 -2.60
CA TRP A 62 9.50 -7.96 -2.91
C TRP A 62 9.64 -8.15 -4.41
N GLU A 63 10.83 -8.47 -4.84
CA GLU A 63 11.11 -8.80 -6.22
C GLU A 63 10.69 -10.25 -6.51
N LEU A 64 9.77 -10.45 -7.44
CA LEU A 64 9.29 -11.76 -7.89
C LEU A 64 10.25 -12.38 -8.89
N GLN A 65 10.78 -11.56 -9.78
CA GLN A 65 11.81 -11.84 -10.77
C GLN A 65 12.48 -10.52 -11.13
N PRO A 66 13.68 -10.51 -11.73
CA PRO A 66 14.40 -9.28 -12.04
C PRO A 66 13.53 -8.22 -12.71
N GLY A 67 13.35 -7.07 -12.05
CA GLY A 67 12.57 -5.95 -12.53
C GLY A 67 11.04 -6.12 -12.44
N HIS A 68 10.55 -7.15 -11.79
CA HIS A 68 9.11 -7.35 -11.57
C HIS A 68 8.84 -7.55 -10.08
N TYR A 69 8.03 -6.70 -9.50
CA TYR A 69 7.78 -6.60 -8.06
C TYR A 69 6.34 -6.96 -7.71
N GLY A 70 6.17 -7.67 -6.61
CA GLY A 70 4.89 -7.88 -5.96
C GLY A 70 4.73 -6.91 -4.79
N LEU A 71 3.53 -6.34 -4.65
CA LEU A 71 3.13 -5.51 -3.52
C LEU A 71 1.92 -6.16 -2.86
N PHE A 72 2.12 -6.75 -1.71
CA PHE A 72 1.08 -7.41 -0.94
C PHE A 72 0.56 -6.46 0.14
N PHE A 73 -0.73 -6.21 0.12
CA PHE A 73 -1.42 -5.35 1.08
C PHE A 73 -2.35 -6.18 1.96
N GLY A 74 -2.60 -5.70 3.17
CA GLY A 74 -3.57 -6.23 4.11
C GLY A 74 -4.99 -5.75 3.79
N ASP A 75 -5.72 -5.34 4.81
CA ASP A 75 -7.11 -4.87 4.65
C ASP A 75 -7.23 -3.88 3.50
N THR A 76 -8.10 -4.22 2.56
CA THR A 76 -8.27 -3.47 1.32
C THR A 76 -9.74 -3.18 1.08
N PHE A 77 -10.05 -1.91 0.80
CA PHE A 77 -11.40 -1.43 0.50
C PHE A 77 -11.53 -1.04 -0.97
N GLY A 78 -12.76 -1.06 -1.46
CA GLY A 78 -13.09 -0.71 -2.84
C GLY A 78 -12.93 0.76 -3.17
N SER A 79 -13.29 1.11 -4.40
CA SER A 79 -13.12 2.45 -4.97
C SER A 79 -13.89 3.57 -4.24
N ASP A 80 -14.88 3.20 -3.44
CA ASP A 80 -15.67 4.09 -2.59
C ASP A 80 -15.04 4.34 -1.21
N PHE A 81 -13.84 3.82 -0.96
CA PHE A 81 -13.10 4.09 0.27
C PHE A 81 -12.84 5.58 0.42
N TYR A 82 -13.15 6.07 1.60
CA TYR A 82 -12.95 7.46 1.97
C TYR A 82 -12.36 7.55 3.37
N PRO A 83 -11.16 8.12 3.53
CA PRO A 83 -10.56 8.31 4.85
C PRO A 83 -11.37 9.32 5.66
N ASN A 84 -11.92 8.90 6.78
CA ASN A 84 -12.67 9.74 7.68
C ASN A 84 -11.85 10.01 8.95
N PHE A 85 -11.34 11.22 9.09
CA PHE A 85 -10.53 11.63 10.24
C PHE A 85 -11.35 12.04 11.46
N VAL A 86 -12.64 12.30 11.28
CA VAL A 86 -13.55 12.66 12.40
C VAL A 86 -14.05 11.41 13.11
N ASN A 87 -14.37 10.38 12.34
CA ASN A 87 -14.74 9.05 12.84
C ASN A 87 -13.82 8.01 12.19
N PRO A 88 -12.60 7.85 12.70
CA PRO A 88 -11.65 6.91 12.13
C PRO A 88 -12.21 5.49 12.22
N GLY A 89 -12.30 4.83 11.09
CA GLY A 89 -12.78 3.48 10.96
C GLY A 89 -12.81 3.05 9.50
N PRO A 90 -12.96 1.75 9.23
CA PRO A 90 -13.03 1.27 7.87
C PRO A 90 -14.30 1.78 7.18
N ASN A 91 -14.10 2.57 6.14
CA ASN A 91 -15.15 3.06 5.26
C ASN A 91 -14.91 2.53 3.86
N GLY A 92 -15.95 2.06 3.22
CA GLY A 92 -15.88 1.56 1.85
C GLY A 92 -16.46 0.17 1.74
N SER A 93 -16.93 -0.14 0.55
CA SER A 93 -17.43 -1.46 0.18
C SER A 93 -16.31 -2.36 -0.34
N ASN A 94 -16.68 -3.59 -0.71
CA ASN A 94 -15.78 -4.55 -1.33
C ASN A 94 -14.48 -4.76 -0.53
N TRP A 95 -14.64 -4.99 0.79
CA TRP A 95 -13.52 -5.32 1.66
C TRP A 95 -12.93 -6.68 1.30
N ARG A 96 -11.60 -6.75 1.29
CA ARG A 96 -10.78 -7.95 1.13
C ARG A 96 -9.69 -7.94 2.18
N SER A 97 -9.40 -9.09 2.76
CA SER A 97 -8.36 -9.19 3.81
C SER A 97 -6.96 -8.94 3.26
N ASN A 98 -6.78 -9.09 1.96
CA ASN A 98 -5.51 -8.83 1.29
C ASN A 98 -5.68 -8.77 -0.22
N VAL A 99 -4.74 -8.08 -0.90
CA VAL A 99 -4.61 -8.06 -2.35
C VAL A 99 -3.15 -8.07 -2.76
N LEU A 100 -2.89 -8.50 -3.99
CA LEU A 100 -1.55 -8.48 -4.60
C LEU A 100 -1.57 -7.61 -5.85
N LEU A 101 -0.78 -6.55 -5.82
CA LEU A 101 -0.54 -5.66 -6.95
C LEU A 101 0.87 -5.92 -7.52
N PHE A 102 1.13 -5.42 -8.72
CA PHE A 102 2.40 -5.61 -9.42
C PHE A 102 2.96 -4.29 -9.94
N SER A 103 4.30 -4.23 -9.99
CA SER A 103 5.04 -3.13 -10.57
C SER A 103 6.22 -3.66 -11.39
N ASP A 104 6.42 -3.08 -12.57
CA ASP A 104 7.61 -3.27 -13.39
C ASP A 104 8.53 -2.03 -13.32
N ASP A 105 8.27 -1.13 -12.38
CA ASP A 105 8.97 0.12 -12.25
C ASP A 105 10.39 -0.09 -11.69
N GLN A 106 11.37 0.42 -12.39
CA GLN A 106 12.78 0.33 -12.02
C GLN A 106 13.39 1.71 -11.72
N ASP A 107 12.63 2.79 -11.93
CA ASP A 107 13.03 4.14 -11.59
C ASP A 107 12.07 4.77 -10.58
N LEU A 108 12.41 4.68 -9.32
CA LEU A 108 11.57 5.22 -8.23
C LEU A 108 11.80 6.72 -7.97
N SER A 109 12.57 7.41 -8.80
CA SER A 109 12.88 8.83 -8.60
C SER A 109 11.65 9.75 -8.76
N ASP A 110 10.70 9.34 -9.58
CA ASP A 110 9.41 10.01 -9.80
C ASP A 110 8.23 9.35 -9.08
N GLY A 111 8.48 8.22 -8.39
CA GLY A 111 7.50 7.46 -7.63
C GLY A 111 7.33 6.03 -8.14
N LEU A 112 6.52 5.25 -7.47
CA LEU A 112 6.25 3.86 -7.85
C LEU A 112 5.00 3.77 -8.73
N THR A 113 5.13 3.16 -9.91
CA THR A 113 4.01 2.87 -10.82
C THR A 113 3.46 1.47 -10.59
N ILE A 114 2.15 1.33 -10.47
CA ILE A 114 1.45 0.05 -10.40
C ILE A 114 0.95 -0.33 -11.79
N ASN A 115 1.43 -1.47 -12.29
CA ASN A 115 1.13 -1.94 -13.65
C ASN A 115 0.06 -3.03 -13.69
N GLY A 116 -0.27 -3.65 -12.55
CA GLY A 116 -1.20 -4.76 -12.52
C GLY A 116 -1.67 -5.16 -11.14
N ALA A 117 -2.58 -6.11 -11.13
CA ALA A 117 -3.09 -6.77 -9.93
C ALA A 117 -3.48 -8.21 -10.25
N THR A 118 -3.51 -9.07 -9.24
CA THR A 118 -4.22 -10.34 -9.37
C THR A 118 -5.72 -10.04 -9.36
N MET A 119 -6.39 -10.29 -10.49
CA MET A 119 -7.80 -9.92 -10.68
C MET A 119 -8.75 -11.07 -10.33
N ASP A 120 -9.97 -10.73 -9.97
CA ASP A 120 -11.07 -11.67 -9.86
C ASP A 120 -11.57 -12.13 -11.26
N GLU A 121 -12.51 -13.07 -11.29
CA GLU A 121 -13.06 -13.60 -12.55
C GLU A 121 -13.78 -12.54 -13.39
N SER A 122 -14.26 -11.46 -12.78
CA SER A 122 -14.89 -10.35 -13.50
C SER A 122 -13.89 -9.48 -14.25
N GLY A 123 -12.61 -9.54 -13.87
CA GLY A 123 -11.56 -8.66 -14.37
C GLY A 123 -11.70 -7.19 -13.93
N LYS A 124 -12.49 -6.91 -12.90
CA LYS A 124 -12.75 -5.55 -12.41
C LYS A 124 -12.17 -5.26 -11.05
N ASN A 125 -11.96 -6.29 -10.24
CA ASN A 125 -11.51 -6.12 -8.87
C ASN A 125 -10.21 -6.87 -8.64
N ALA A 126 -9.28 -6.27 -7.90
CA ALA A 126 -8.18 -7.01 -7.34
C ALA A 126 -8.73 -8.09 -6.41
N ARG A 127 -8.29 -9.34 -6.62
CA ARG A 127 -8.79 -10.52 -5.92
C ARG A 127 -8.11 -10.66 -4.57
N GLU A 128 -8.88 -11.13 -3.57
CA GLU A 128 -8.32 -11.66 -2.33
C GLU A 128 -7.45 -12.89 -2.63
N ILE A 129 -6.22 -12.89 -2.13
CA ILE A 129 -5.24 -13.97 -2.39
C ILE A 129 -5.32 -15.04 -1.30
N CYS A 130 -5.29 -14.61 -0.04
CA CYS A 130 -5.42 -15.48 1.11
C CYS A 130 -6.78 -15.23 1.77
N TYR A 131 -7.58 -16.27 1.87
CA TYR A 131 -8.92 -16.15 2.48
C TYR A 131 -8.81 -15.81 3.97
N GLY A 132 -9.31 -14.66 4.35
CA GLY A 132 -9.27 -14.13 5.72
C GLY A 132 -10.53 -14.39 6.54
N GLY A 133 -11.39 -15.33 6.13
CA GLY A 133 -12.64 -15.65 6.83
C GLY A 133 -13.65 -14.49 6.80
N LYS A 134 -14.82 -14.68 6.18
CA LYS A 134 -15.87 -13.66 6.06
C LYS A 134 -16.94 -13.74 7.14
N ASP A 135 -16.63 -14.27 8.31
CA ASP A 135 -17.59 -14.38 9.39
C ASP A 135 -17.78 -13.08 10.19
N GLY A 136 -17.00 -12.04 9.85
CA GLY A 136 -17.02 -10.76 10.56
C GLY A 136 -16.45 -10.81 11.98
N SER A 137 -15.94 -11.96 12.41
CA SER A 137 -15.41 -12.15 13.77
C SER A 137 -13.95 -11.69 13.92
N GLY A 138 -13.26 -11.43 12.82
CA GLY A 138 -11.83 -11.14 12.80
C GLY A 138 -10.96 -12.35 13.19
N ASN A 139 -11.58 -13.49 13.38
CA ASN A 139 -10.90 -14.74 13.67
C ASN A 139 -10.72 -15.52 12.35
N GLY A 140 -9.76 -15.07 11.55
CA GLY A 140 -9.32 -15.87 10.42
C GLY A 140 -8.63 -17.13 10.94
N ASP A 141 -9.10 -18.29 10.55
CA ASP A 141 -8.34 -19.53 10.70
C ASP A 141 -7.16 -19.44 9.72
N TRP A 142 -5.96 -19.24 10.27
CA TRP A 142 -4.69 -19.22 9.55
C TRP A 142 -4.14 -20.63 9.38
#